data_53e1f4ca390b4b92e4ad1873356cc149
#
_entry.id   53e1f4ca390b4b92e4ad1873356cc149
#
_cell.length_a   1.000
_cell.length_b   1.000
_cell.length_c   1.000
_cell.angle_alpha   90.00
_cell.angle_beta   90.00
_cell.angle_gamma   90.00
#
_symmetry.space_group_name_H-M   'P 1'
#
loop_
_entity.id
_entity.type
_entity.pdbx_description
1 polymer ?
#
loop_
_entity_poly.entity_id
_entity_poly.type
_entity_poly.pdbx_seq_one_letter_code
_entity_poly.pdbx_strand_id
1 'polypeptide(L)'
;MRGDRGGGRVSVVYSQHPDALPELAERLSGLTVHDPGGPAQCLVRTGQLLVPRARVEDAARILRRWVDTVETDGPGLLRLRPPVAADCVRIAADVAERVPVAANHVHLVGTPVLHGTGAVPTPADPPPPPPREVWAPPVTVTLFDTGLDPHPWFADRPWFDPTTAELLDEDADGRADRQAGHGTFVAGVLLRHAPGVTIRAHRVLTPRGLTDDRTLAAALHHESTRPHPHVIVLTAGCHTADDRCPPVLADELARFPTTAVVAAAGNTGTTRPFWPAALPGVVAVGASALDGSPAPFTNRGPWVDRHAPGVDVLSSHVRLAGGVRTFGAARWSGTSFAAPRVAAEIARARLTPPPPPAPRARAHPGP
;
A
#
# COMPACT_ATOMS: atom_id res chain seq x y z
N MET A 1 -26.14 -43.66 15.75
CA MET A 1 -24.88 -42.93 15.77
C MET A 1 -24.49 -42.60 14.32
N ARG A 2 -24.81 -41.45 13.82
CA ARG A 2 -24.31 -40.93 12.53
C ARG A 2 -23.46 -39.74 12.88
N GLY A 3 -22.16 -39.88 12.62
CA GLY A 3 -21.17 -38.86 12.87
C GLY A 3 -21.35 -37.67 11.92
N ASP A 4 -21.58 -36.54 12.51
CA ASP A 4 -21.57 -35.24 11.88
C ASP A 4 -20.13 -34.93 11.45
N ARG A 5 -19.86 -34.97 10.15
CA ARG A 5 -18.61 -34.44 9.59
C ARG A 5 -18.78 -32.97 9.41
N GLY A 6 -18.51 -32.24 10.47
CA GLY A 6 -18.34 -30.81 10.41
C GLY A 6 -17.21 -30.43 9.41
N GLY A 7 -17.57 -30.07 8.20
CA GLY A 7 -16.66 -29.48 7.24
C GLY A 7 -16.20 -28.12 7.77
N GLY A 8 -15.07 -28.08 8.48
CA GLY A 8 -14.39 -26.85 8.82
C GLY A 8 -14.02 -26.12 7.52
N ARG A 9 -14.72 -25.05 7.20
CA ARG A 9 -14.28 -24.08 6.18
C ARG A 9 -12.94 -23.52 6.67
N VAL A 10 -11.85 -23.97 6.07
CA VAL A 10 -10.54 -23.35 6.23
C VAL A 10 -10.68 -21.95 5.70
N SER A 11 -10.69 -20.95 6.58
CA SER A 11 -10.62 -19.55 6.17
C SER A 11 -9.28 -19.35 5.46
N VAL A 12 -9.33 -19.03 4.16
CA VAL A 12 -8.15 -18.83 3.35
C VAL A 12 -7.39 -17.63 3.86
N VAL A 13 -6.17 -17.90 4.21
CA VAL A 13 -5.21 -16.88 4.64
C VAL A 13 -4.70 -16.18 3.39
N TYR A 14 -5.32 -15.07 3.00
CA TYR A 14 -4.73 -14.15 2.02
C TYR A 14 -3.43 -13.62 2.60
N SER A 15 -2.30 -14.13 2.12
CA SER A 15 -1.00 -13.70 2.56
C SER A 15 -0.17 -13.27 1.35
N GLN A 16 0.78 -12.35 1.55
CA GLN A 16 1.79 -12.08 0.54
C GLN A 16 2.75 -13.26 0.34
N HIS A 17 2.57 -14.36 1.08
CA HIS A 17 3.39 -15.55 0.90
C HIS A 17 3.23 -16.08 -0.52
N PRO A 18 4.33 -16.40 -1.22
CA PRO A 18 4.29 -16.87 -2.60
C PRO A 18 3.31 -18.02 -2.82
N ASP A 19 3.23 -18.97 -1.89
CA ASP A 19 2.38 -20.14 -2.00
C ASP A 19 0.87 -19.85 -1.87
N ALA A 20 0.48 -18.66 -1.39
CA ALA A 20 -0.92 -18.26 -1.26
C ALA A 20 -1.49 -17.60 -2.52
N LEU A 21 -0.64 -17.13 -3.44
CA LEU A 21 -1.10 -16.42 -4.65
C LEU A 21 -1.92 -17.30 -5.60
N PRO A 22 -1.57 -18.58 -5.87
CA PRO A 22 -2.40 -19.46 -6.69
C PRO A 22 -3.81 -19.63 -6.14
N GLU A 23 -3.94 -19.90 -4.82
CA GLU A 23 -5.23 -20.06 -4.17
C GLU A 23 -6.06 -18.76 -4.23
N LEU A 24 -5.42 -17.60 -4.09
CA LEU A 24 -6.07 -16.31 -4.24
C LEU A 24 -6.61 -16.11 -5.67
N ALA A 25 -5.82 -16.46 -6.69
CA ALA A 25 -6.23 -16.35 -8.09
C ALA A 25 -7.37 -17.30 -8.47
N GLU A 26 -7.42 -18.51 -7.88
CA GLU A 26 -8.52 -19.45 -8.05
C GLU A 26 -9.84 -18.94 -7.46
N ARG A 27 -9.77 -18.20 -6.35
CA ARG A 27 -10.95 -17.70 -5.64
C ARG A 27 -11.49 -16.39 -6.18
N LEU A 28 -10.62 -15.55 -6.74
CA LEU A 28 -10.98 -14.25 -7.26
C LEU A 28 -10.88 -14.25 -8.78
N SER A 29 -12.01 -14.04 -9.45
CA SER A 29 -12.07 -13.98 -10.91
C SER A 29 -11.21 -12.83 -11.47
N GLY A 30 -10.64 -13.04 -12.65
CA GLY A 30 -9.87 -12.02 -13.36
C GLY A 30 -8.46 -11.82 -12.84
N LEU A 31 -7.92 -12.76 -12.07
CA LEU A 31 -6.53 -12.78 -11.61
C LEU A 31 -5.76 -13.94 -12.26
N THR A 32 -4.47 -13.69 -12.51
CA THR A 32 -3.52 -14.69 -13.01
C THR A 32 -2.23 -14.59 -12.21
N VAL A 33 -1.72 -15.73 -11.75
CA VAL A 33 -0.36 -15.82 -11.22
C VAL A 33 0.58 -16.11 -12.38
N HIS A 34 1.52 -15.19 -12.60
CA HIS A 34 2.62 -15.43 -13.53
C HIS A 34 3.73 -16.18 -12.79
N ASP A 35 4.36 -17.15 -13.47
CA ASP A 35 5.47 -17.98 -12.97
C ASP A 35 5.23 -18.55 -11.53
N PRO A 36 4.17 -19.39 -11.34
CA PRO A 36 3.83 -19.89 -10.00
C PRO A 36 4.98 -20.68 -9.38
N GLY A 37 5.45 -20.26 -8.21
CA GLY A 37 6.58 -20.87 -7.50
C GLY A 37 7.95 -20.54 -8.08
N GLY A 38 8.04 -19.79 -9.18
CA GLY A 38 9.28 -19.38 -9.81
C GLY A 38 9.80 -18.01 -9.34
N PRO A 39 11.01 -17.63 -9.80
CA PRO A 39 11.66 -16.39 -9.38
C PRO A 39 10.97 -15.13 -9.89
N ALA A 40 10.21 -15.23 -10.98
CA ALA A 40 9.47 -14.11 -11.57
C ALA A 40 8.00 -14.05 -11.12
N GLN A 41 7.62 -14.81 -10.05
CA GLN A 41 6.24 -14.89 -9.62
C GLN A 41 5.67 -13.51 -9.27
N CYS A 42 4.53 -13.19 -9.89
CA CYS A 42 3.73 -12.01 -9.58
C CYS A 42 2.23 -12.28 -9.85
N LEU A 43 1.38 -11.45 -9.25
CA LEU A 43 -0.08 -11.51 -9.43
C LEU A 43 -0.52 -10.35 -10.32
N VAL A 44 -1.32 -10.63 -11.35
CA VAL A 44 -1.76 -9.62 -12.32
C VAL A 44 -3.25 -9.73 -12.60
N ARG A 45 -3.86 -8.65 -13.05
CA ARG A 45 -5.18 -8.66 -13.67
C ARG A 45 -5.09 -9.33 -15.04
N THR A 46 -5.85 -10.40 -15.23
CA THR A 46 -5.84 -11.17 -16.48
C THR A 46 -6.14 -10.29 -17.69
N GLY A 47 -5.24 -10.31 -18.67
CA GLY A 47 -5.42 -9.61 -19.93
C GLY A 47 -5.37 -8.09 -19.88
N GLN A 48 -4.84 -7.51 -18.83
CA GLN A 48 -4.74 -6.06 -18.67
C GLN A 48 -3.30 -5.59 -18.78
N LEU A 49 -3.05 -4.64 -19.70
CA LEU A 49 -1.80 -3.92 -19.82
C LEU A 49 -2.03 -2.45 -19.51
N LEU A 50 -1.10 -1.85 -18.78
CA LEU A 50 -1.11 -0.44 -18.42
C LEU A 50 0.00 0.32 -19.10
N VAL A 51 -0.31 1.54 -19.49
CA VAL A 51 0.59 2.44 -20.21
C VAL A 51 0.45 3.86 -19.67
N PRO A 52 1.53 4.61 -19.48
CA PRO A 52 1.46 6.05 -19.21
C PRO A 52 0.58 6.77 -20.24
N ARG A 53 -0.24 7.72 -19.78
CA ARG A 53 -1.23 8.44 -20.62
C ARG A 53 -0.66 8.95 -21.94
N ALA A 54 0.53 9.54 -21.90
CA ALA A 54 1.20 10.12 -23.06
C ALA A 54 1.64 9.09 -24.12
N ARG A 55 1.57 7.79 -23.81
CA ARG A 55 2.09 6.72 -24.68
C ARG A 55 0.99 5.74 -25.13
N VAL A 56 -0.28 6.04 -24.83
CA VAL A 56 -1.42 5.14 -25.13
C VAL A 56 -1.57 4.87 -26.63
N GLU A 57 -1.51 5.90 -27.46
CA GLU A 57 -1.64 5.75 -28.91
C GLU A 57 -0.51 4.91 -29.51
N ASP A 58 0.74 5.14 -29.08
CA ASP A 58 1.89 4.35 -29.52
C ASP A 58 1.73 2.88 -29.11
N ALA A 59 1.36 2.62 -27.87
CA ALA A 59 1.14 1.28 -27.36
C ALA A 59 -0.01 0.57 -28.12
N ALA A 60 -1.14 1.23 -28.31
CA ALA A 60 -2.28 0.68 -29.03
C ALA A 60 -1.91 0.32 -30.49
N ARG A 61 -1.09 1.14 -31.16
CA ARG A 61 -0.59 0.88 -32.50
C ARG A 61 0.35 -0.33 -32.55
N ILE A 62 1.30 -0.42 -31.60
CA ILE A 62 2.27 -1.53 -31.50
C ILE A 62 1.56 -2.84 -31.19
N LEU A 63 0.60 -2.80 -30.24
CA LEU A 63 -0.10 -3.96 -29.70
C LEU A 63 -1.39 -4.32 -30.45
N ARG A 64 -1.75 -3.61 -31.53
CA ARG A 64 -3.05 -3.70 -32.25
C ARG A 64 -3.58 -5.11 -32.53
N ARG A 65 -2.64 -6.07 -32.77
CA ARG A 65 -3.01 -7.46 -33.08
C ARG A 65 -3.50 -8.23 -31.86
N TRP A 66 -3.17 -7.78 -30.65
CA TRP A 66 -3.52 -8.45 -29.39
C TRP A 66 -4.59 -7.71 -28.59
N VAL A 67 -4.73 -6.39 -28.84
CA VAL A 67 -5.65 -5.52 -28.09
C VAL A 67 -7.06 -5.61 -28.65
N ASP A 68 -8.02 -5.73 -27.73
CA ASP A 68 -9.46 -5.69 -28.01
C ASP A 68 -10.01 -4.27 -27.79
N THR A 69 -9.78 -3.72 -26.60
CA THR A 69 -10.25 -2.38 -26.22
C THR A 69 -9.16 -1.54 -25.58
N VAL A 70 -9.29 -0.21 -25.70
CA VAL A 70 -8.41 0.78 -25.09
C VAL A 70 -9.27 1.74 -24.27
N GLU A 71 -8.93 1.90 -22.99
CA GLU A 71 -9.58 2.84 -22.08
C GLU A 71 -8.58 3.94 -21.71
N THR A 72 -9.03 5.21 -21.68
CA THR A 72 -8.17 6.40 -21.51
C THR A 72 -8.64 7.33 -20.38
N ASP A 73 -9.67 6.95 -19.65
CA ASP A 73 -10.25 7.71 -18.53
C ASP A 73 -9.40 7.74 -17.25
N GLY A 74 -8.21 7.19 -17.34
CA GLY A 74 -7.22 7.10 -16.28
C GLY A 74 -5.83 6.86 -16.86
N PRO A 75 -4.95 6.11 -16.21
CA PRO A 75 -3.83 5.45 -16.86
C PRO A 75 -4.37 4.64 -18.05
N GLY A 76 -3.66 4.67 -19.19
CA GLY A 76 -4.11 3.93 -20.36
C GLY A 76 -4.23 2.44 -20.07
N LEU A 77 -5.41 1.87 -20.22
CA LEU A 77 -5.64 0.44 -20.07
C LEU A 77 -5.92 -0.18 -21.43
N LEU A 78 -5.10 -1.16 -21.80
CA LEU A 78 -5.28 -1.97 -22.98
C LEU A 78 -5.73 -3.37 -22.54
N ARG A 79 -6.92 -3.80 -22.98
CA ARG A 79 -7.43 -5.15 -22.75
C ARG A 79 -7.05 -6.06 -23.89
N LEU A 80 -6.45 -7.19 -23.56
CA LEU A 80 -6.04 -8.20 -24.52
C LEU A 80 -7.20 -9.12 -24.89
N ARG A 81 -7.21 -9.57 -26.15
CA ARG A 81 -8.17 -10.54 -26.65
C ARG A 81 -7.92 -11.94 -26.07
N PRO A 82 -8.95 -12.74 -25.76
CA PRO A 82 -8.77 -14.17 -25.58
C PRO A 82 -8.28 -14.83 -26.90
N PRO A 83 -7.40 -15.86 -26.88
CA PRO A 83 -6.87 -16.56 -25.69
C PRO A 83 -5.58 -15.95 -25.12
N VAL A 84 -5.03 -14.88 -25.70
CA VAL A 84 -3.71 -14.33 -25.30
C VAL A 84 -3.75 -13.54 -23.99
N ALA A 85 -4.93 -13.33 -23.41
CA ALA A 85 -5.08 -12.56 -22.17
C ALA A 85 -4.24 -13.10 -20.99
N ALA A 86 -4.05 -14.42 -20.91
CA ALA A 86 -3.23 -15.04 -19.86
C ALA A 86 -1.72 -14.71 -20.00
N ASP A 87 -1.29 -14.33 -21.20
CA ASP A 87 0.12 -14.04 -21.51
C ASP A 87 0.50 -12.57 -21.35
N CYS A 88 -0.32 -11.76 -20.64
CA CYS A 88 -0.16 -10.30 -20.58
C CYS A 88 1.24 -9.88 -20.10
N VAL A 89 1.84 -10.59 -19.15
CA VAL A 89 3.22 -10.30 -18.67
C VAL A 89 4.25 -10.50 -19.78
N ARG A 90 4.18 -11.62 -20.51
CA ARG A 90 5.08 -11.91 -21.63
C ARG A 90 4.89 -10.90 -22.77
N ILE A 91 3.65 -10.57 -23.11
CA ILE A 91 3.36 -9.57 -24.15
C ILE A 91 3.91 -8.19 -23.77
N ALA A 92 3.79 -7.80 -22.50
CA ALA A 92 4.40 -6.56 -22.02
C ALA A 92 5.92 -6.58 -22.18
N ALA A 93 6.59 -7.68 -21.77
CA ALA A 93 8.03 -7.85 -21.89
C ALA A 93 8.52 -7.79 -23.35
N ASP A 94 7.80 -8.42 -24.29
CA ASP A 94 8.15 -8.45 -25.73
C ASP A 94 8.17 -7.05 -26.38
N VAL A 95 7.49 -6.08 -25.80
CA VAL A 95 7.40 -4.72 -26.37
C VAL A 95 7.97 -3.63 -25.47
N ALA A 96 8.48 -3.97 -24.29
CA ALA A 96 8.94 -3.01 -23.27
C ALA A 96 10.02 -2.04 -23.76
N GLU A 97 10.93 -2.50 -24.67
CA GLU A 97 11.95 -1.64 -25.27
C GLU A 97 11.39 -0.60 -26.23
N ARG A 98 10.19 -0.81 -26.77
CA ARG A 98 9.56 0.04 -27.78
C ARG A 98 8.57 1.03 -27.18
N VAL A 99 7.92 0.64 -26.09
CA VAL A 99 6.89 1.45 -25.40
C VAL A 99 6.86 1.05 -23.92
N PRO A 100 6.80 2.02 -22.97
CA PRO A 100 6.68 1.74 -21.56
C PRO A 100 5.31 1.13 -21.27
N VAL A 101 5.25 -0.16 -21.07
CA VAL A 101 4.04 -0.94 -20.80
C VAL A 101 4.35 -2.00 -19.75
N ALA A 102 3.40 -2.29 -18.88
CA ALA A 102 3.46 -3.39 -17.93
C ALA A 102 2.09 -4.09 -17.83
N ALA A 103 2.07 -5.32 -17.33
CA ALA A 103 0.83 -5.92 -16.86
C ALA A 103 0.24 -5.07 -15.72
N ASN A 104 -1.08 -5.15 -15.51
CA ASN A 104 -1.73 -4.53 -14.36
C ASN A 104 -1.49 -5.41 -13.12
N HIS A 105 -0.44 -5.12 -12.35
CA HIS A 105 -0.09 -5.92 -11.16
C HIS A 105 -1.09 -5.68 -10.04
N VAL A 106 -1.32 -6.74 -9.25
CA VAL A 106 -2.14 -6.69 -8.05
C VAL A 106 -1.25 -6.47 -6.84
N HIS A 107 -1.53 -5.41 -6.10
CA HIS A 107 -0.87 -5.08 -4.86
C HIS A 107 -1.60 -5.69 -3.69
N LEU A 108 -0.85 -6.12 -2.71
CA LEU A 108 -1.37 -6.74 -1.51
C LEU A 108 -0.92 -5.96 -0.27
N VAL A 109 -1.86 -5.73 0.63
CA VAL A 109 -1.54 -5.52 2.02
C VAL A 109 -1.49 -6.91 2.65
N GLY A 110 -0.31 -7.34 3.05
CA GLY A 110 -0.14 -8.67 3.62
C GLY A 110 0.04 -8.64 5.11
N THR A 111 -0.72 -9.45 5.80
CA THR A 111 -0.32 -9.87 7.14
C THR A 111 0.76 -10.93 7.02
N PRO A 112 1.84 -10.82 7.81
CA PRO A 112 2.86 -11.87 7.82
C PRO A 112 2.21 -13.21 8.17
N VAL A 113 2.59 -14.27 7.45
CA VAL A 113 2.31 -15.64 7.88
C VAL A 113 3.29 -15.95 9.01
N LEU A 114 2.93 -15.52 10.20
CA LEU A 114 3.61 -15.97 11.42
C LEU A 114 2.77 -17.11 11.98
N HIS A 115 3.40 -18.22 12.25
CA HIS A 115 2.83 -19.22 13.15
C HIS A 115 2.64 -18.54 14.50
N GLY A 116 1.42 -18.04 14.80
CA GLY A 116 1.14 -17.37 16.06
C GLY A 116 0.37 -16.06 15.91
N THR A 117 0.51 -15.19 16.89
CA THR A 117 -0.15 -13.89 17.00
C THR A 117 0.41 -12.88 16.00
N GLY A 118 -0.45 -12.03 15.43
CA GLY A 118 -0.06 -10.88 14.59
C GLY A 118 -0.49 -10.95 13.12
N ALA A 119 -0.99 -12.10 12.64
CA ALA A 119 -1.48 -12.26 11.27
C ALA A 119 -2.83 -11.57 11.02
N VAL A 120 -3.61 -11.34 12.07
CA VAL A 120 -4.87 -10.60 12.07
C VAL A 120 -4.88 -9.65 13.27
N PRO A 121 -5.68 -8.58 13.24
CA PRO A 121 -5.79 -7.68 14.38
C PRO A 121 -6.34 -8.42 15.60
N THR A 122 -5.62 -8.36 16.71
CA THR A 122 -6.04 -8.94 17.99
C THR A 122 -6.59 -7.81 18.86
N PRO A 123 -7.84 -7.88 19.34
CA PRO A 123 -8.41 -6.88 20.22
C PRO A 123 -7.53 -6.61 21.44
N ALA A 124 -7.41 -5.35 21.81
CA ALA A 124 -6.61 -4.91 22.95
C ALA A 124 -7.31 -3.77 23.70
N ASP A 125 -6.92 -3.56 24.95
CA ASP A 125 -7.37 -2.40 25.70
C ASP A 125 -6.93 -1.10 25.00
N PRO A 126 -7.85 -0.14 24.85
CA PRO A 126 -7.52 1.10 24.18
C PRO A 126 -6.51 1.91 25.01
N PRO A 127 -5.38 2.32 24.42
CA PRO A 127 -4.48 3.23 25.07
C PRO A 127 -5.09 4.64 25.11
N PRO A 128 -4.53 5.59 25.86
CA PRO A 128 -4.96 6.97 25.82
C PRO A 128 -5.02 7.48 24.38
N PRO A 129 -6.06 8.25 24.01
CA PRO A 129 -6.18 8.82 22.67
C PRO A 129 -5.01 9.75 22.36
N PRO A 130 -4.65 9.90 21.07
CA PRO A 130 -3.63 10.87 20.66
C PRO A 130 -4.01 12.28 21.08
N PRO A 131 -3.06 13.12 21.51
CA PRO A 131 -3.32 14.52 21.82
C PRO A 131 -4.00 15.25 20.66
N ARG A 132 -4.82 16.26 20.98
CA ARG A 132 -5.46 17.12 19.98
C ARG A 132 -4.59 18.34 19.73
N GLU A 133 -3.50 18.14 18.99
CA GLU A 133 -2.63 19.22 18.55
C GLU A 133 -3.16 19.84 17.26
N VAL A 134 -2.91 21.13 17.08
CA VAL A 134 -3.11 21.85 15.83
C VAL A 134 -1.76 22.42 15.41
N TRP A 135 -1.28 22.00 14.26
CA TRP A 135 -0.02 22.50 13.72
C TRP A 135 -0.25 23.68 12.78
N ALA A 136 0.55 24.73 12.96
CA ALA A 136 0.54 25.92 12.13
C ALA A 136 1.99 26.24 11.67
N PRO A 137 2.26 26.21 10.37
CA PRO A 137 1.35 25.84 9.29
C PRO A 137 0.93 24.37 9.32
N PRO A 138 -0.23 24.00 8.72
CA PRO A 138 -0.70 22.64 8.71
C PRO A 138 0.23 21.72 7.90
N VAL A 139 0.52 20.54 8.41
CA VAL A 139 1.26 19.51 7.71
C VAL A 139 0.29 18.41 7.29
N THR A 140 0.17 18.20 5.97
CA THR A 140 -0.75 17.22 5.39
C THR A 140 -0.01 15.92 5.08
N VAL A 141 -0.59 14.81 5.53
CA VAL A 141 -0.18 13.44 5.20
C VAL A 141 -1.32 12.75 4.46
N THR A 142 -1.06 12.22 3.28
CA THR A 142 -2.05 11.48 2.50
C THR A 142 -1.82 9.98 2.64
N LEU A 143 -2.87 9.25 3.02
CA LEU A 143 -2.87 7.79 3.16
C LEU A 143 -3.60 7.16 1.98
N PHE A 144 -2.98 6.18 1.34
CA PHE A 144 -3.59 5.31 0.33
C PHE A 144 -3.77 3.92 0.95
N ASP A 145 -5.00 3.62 1.38
CA ASP A 145 -5.29 2.44 2.21
C ASP A 145 -6.75 1.95 2.01
N THR A 146 -7.30 1.20 2.95
CA THR A 146 -8.70 0.71 2.96
C THR A 146 -9.74 1.79 3.24
N GLY A 147 -9.32 3.01 3.58
CA GLY A 147 -10.17 4.13 3.98
C GLY A 147 -10.00 4.49 5.45
N LEU A 148 -10.88 5.34 5.98
CA LEU A 148 -10.90 5.74 7.40
C LEU A 148 -12.32 5.66 7.95
N ASP A 149 -12.53 4.85 8.95
CA ASP A 149 -13.77 4.83 9.69
C ASP A 149 -13.83 5.96 10.76
N PRO A 150 -15.02 6.40 11.18
CA PRO A 150 -15.19 7.49 12.16
C PRO A 150 -14.80 7.06 13.58
N HIS A 151 -13.55 6.65 13.77
CA HIS A 151 -13.03 6.28 15.08
C HIS A 151 -12.97 7.49 16.02
N PRO A 152 -13.29 7.35 17.34
CA PRO A 152 -13.31 8.45 18.32
C PRO A 152 -12.01 9.24 18.44
N TRP A 153 -10.88 8.70 17.97
CA TRP A 153 -9.61 9.42 17.98
C TRP A 153 -9.54 10.54 16.95
N PHE A 154 -10.38 10.49 15.90
CA PHE A 154 -10.29 11.46 14.80
C PHE A 154 -11.62 11.81 14.09
N ALA A 155 -12.73 11.16 14.44
CA ALA A 155 -14.02 11.41 13.78
C ALA A 155 -14.51 12.87 13.86
N ASP A 156 -14.14 13.60 14.90
CA ASP A 156 -14.47 15.00 15.13
C ASP A 156 -13.33 15.98 14.79
N ARG A 157 -12.27 15.50 14.15
CA ARG A 157 -11.21 16.39 13.66
C ARG A 157 -11.64 17.11 12.38
N PRO A 158 -11.28 18.40 12.19
CA PRO A 158 -11.74 19.20 11.05
C PRO A 158 -11.39 18.63 9.67
N TRP A 159 -10.36 17.79 9.62
CA TRP A 159 -9.90 17.16 8.38
C TRP A 159 -10.57 15.81 8.09
N PHE A 160 -11.32 15.24 9.03
CA PHE A 160 -11.95 13.93 8.81
C PHE A 160 -13.05 14.02 7.76
N ASP A 161 -12.95 13.17 6.75
CA ASP A 161 -13.93 13.06 5.67
C ASP A 161 -14.69 11.71 5.79
N PRO A 162 -15.97 11.71 6.19
CA PRO A 162 -16.75 10.50 6.35
C PRO A 162 -17.00 9.75 5.03
N THR A 163 -16.80 10.38 3.88
CA THR A 163 -16.94 9.71 2.57
C THR A 163 -15.83 8.71 2.30
N THR A 164 -14.75 8.79 3.07
CA THR A 164 -13.62 7.84 2.99
C THR A 164 -13.79 6.61 3.88
N ALA A 165 -14.96 6.43 4.52
CA ALA A 165 -15.25 5.30 5.40
C ALA A 165 -14.93 3.96 4.73
N GLU A 166 -14.38 3.04 5.51
CA GLU A 166 -13.99 1.72 5.02
C GLU A 166 -15.21 0.87 4.62
N LEU A 167 -15.06 0.07 3.59
CA LEU A 167 -15.89 -1.12 3.43
C LEU A 167 -15.29 -2.20 4.33
N LEU A 168 -16.07 -2.82 5.20
CA LEU A 168 -15.56 -3.80 6.16
C LEU A 168 -15.86 -5.25 5.74
N ASP A 169 -16.83 -5.45 4.88
CA ASP A 169 -17.39 -6.73 4.47
C ASP A 169 -17.78 -6.63 2.99
N GLU A 170 -16.96 -7.21 2.11
CA GLU A 170 -17.13 -7.10 0.65
C GLU A 170 -18.15 -8.09 0.10
N ASP A 171 -18.27 -9.27 0.72
CA ASP A 171 -19.19 -10.31 0.28
C ASP A 171 -20.51 -10.34 1.05
N ALA A 172 -20.71 -9.38 1.96
CA ALA A 172 -21.92 -9.18 2.76
C ALA A 172 -22.31 -10.44 3.59
N ASP A 173 -21.32 -11.18 4.10
CA ASP A 173 -21.55 -12.35 4.96
C ASP A 173 -21.79 -11.95 6.44
N GLY A 174 -21.76 -10.67 6.77
CA GLY A 174 -21.95 -10.12 8.12
C GLY A 174 -20.71 -10.14 8.99
N ARG A 175 -19.55 -10.46 8.43
CA ARG A 175 -18.26 -10.50 9.10
C ARG A 175 -17.28 -9.53 8.45
N ALA A 176 -16.36 -9.02 9.26
CA ALA A 176 -15.29 -8.22 8.73
C ALA A 176 -14.34 -9.06 7.89
N ASP A 177 -14.00 -8.57 6.69
CA ASP A 177 -12.91 -9.11 5.90
C ASP A 177 -11.57 -8.94 6.60
N ARG A 178 -10.56 -9.69 6.16
CA ARG A 178 -9.29 -9.85 6.89
C ARG A 178 -8.51 -8.56 7.10
N GLN A 179 -8.59 -7.61 6.16
CA GLN A 179 -7.88 -6.32 6.23
C GLN A 179 -8.83 -5.15 6.56
N ALA A 180 -10.07 -5.46 6.94
CA ALA A 180 -11.01 -4.45 7.41
C ALA A 180 -10.43 -3.70 8.62
N GLY A 181 -10.52 -2.37 8.60
CA GLY A 181 -9.97 -1.52 9.64
C GLY A 181 -8.47 -1.19 9.49
N HIS A 182 -7.81 -1.64 8.40
CA HIS A 182 -6.38 -1.44 8.21
C HIS A 182 -6.01 0.05 8.10
N GLY A 183 -6.72 0.85 7.29
CA GLY A 183 -6.46 2.27 7.16
C GLY A 183 -6.76 3.05 8.43
N THR A 184 -7.84 2.69 9.15
CA THR A 184 -8.15 3.23 10.48
C THR A 184 -7.02 2.94 11.48
N PHE A 185 -6.41 1.76 11.41
CA PHE A 185 -5.28 1.38 12.24
C PHE A 185 -4.02 2.19 11.88
N VAL A 186 -3.70 2.31 10.59
CA VAL A 186 -2.57 3.11 10.07
C VAL A 186 -2.68 4.58 10.48
N ALA A 187 -3.88 5.17 10.35
CA ALA A 187 -4.13 6.54 10.79
C ALA A 187 -3.90 6.73 12.30
N GLY A 188 -4.32 5.76 13.10
CA GLY A 188 -4.07 5.79 14.54
C GLY A 188 -2.59 5.73 14.89
N VAL A 189 -1.80 4.90 14.20
CA VAL A 189 -0.33 4.87 14.37
C VAL A 189 0.26 6.24 14.02
N LEU A 190 -0.13 6.83 12.89
CA LEU A 190 0.34 8.14 12.46
C LEU A 190 0.03 9.22 13.52
N LEU A 191 -1.21 9.29 14.00
CA LEU A 191 -1.64 10.29 14.98
C LEU A 191 -0.99 10.15 16.35
N ARG A 192 -0.64 8.95 16.76
CA ARG A 192 0.10 8.74 18.01
C ARG A 192 1.50 9.30 17.96
N HIS A 193 2.10 9.40 16.78
CA HIS A 193 3.46 9.91 16.59
C HIS A 193 3.51 11.33 16.01
N ALA A 194 2.44 11.78 15.36
CA ALA A 194 2.29 13.13 14.79
C ALA A 194 0.85 13.65 15.00
N PRO A 195 0.47 14.01 16.25
CA PRO A 195 -0.93 14.25 16.61
C PRO A 195 -1.56 15.48 15.96
N GLY A 196 -0.78 16.41 15.44
CA GLY A 196 -1.27 17.64 14.80
C GLY A 196 -1.31 17.60 13.28
N VAL A 197 -1.03 16.46 12.63
CA VAL A 197 -1.13 16.36 11.17
C VAL A 197 -2.58 16.42 10.69
N THR A 198 -2.75 16.97 9.49
CA THR A 198 -3.97 16.83 8.69
C THR A 198 -3.86 15.54 7.87
N ILE A 199 -4.81 14.63 8.01
CA ILE A 199 -4.83 13.39 7.23
C ILE A 199 -5.83 13.56 6.07
N ARG A 200 -5.38 13.22 4.85
CA ARG A 200 -6.24 12.90 3.71
C ARG A 200 -6.19 11.39 3.46
N ALA A 201 -7.32 10.77 3.20
CA ALA A 201 -7.38 9.35 2.92
C ALA A 201 -7.94 9.09 1.52
N HIS A 202 -7.30 8.17 0.80
CA HIS A 202 -7.83 7.57 -0.41
C HIS A 202 -8.11 6.10 -0.14
N ARG A 203 -9.37 5.69 -0.32
CA ARG A 203 -9.74 4.29 -0.27
C ARG A 203 -9.38 3.64 -1.61
N VAL A 204 -8.23 2.99 -1.65
CA VAL A 204 -7.69 2.29 -2.82
C VAL A 204 -7.64 0.78 -2.63
N LEU A 205 -7.66 0.31 -1.39
CA LEU A 205 -7.65 -1.10 -1.03
C LEU A 205 -9.06 -1.61 -0.75
N THR A 206 -9.34 -2.83 -1.18
CA THR A 206 -10.52 -3.57 -0.71
C THR A 206 -10.34 -3.98 0.75
N PRO A 207 -11.42 -4.36 1.47
CA PRO A 207 -11.30 -4.88 2.84
C PRO A 207 -10.56 -6.23 2.90
N ARG A 208 -10.32 -6.87 1.76
CA ARG A 208 -9.45 -8.05 1.64
C ARG A 208 -7.97 -7.67 1.47
N GLY A 209 -7.67 -6.37 1.37
CA GLY A 209 -6.30 -5.86 1.24
C GLY A 209 -5.73 -5.91 -0.16
N LEU A 210 -6.58 -5.77 -1.18
CA LEU A 210 -6.21 -5.84 -2.58
C LEU A 210 -6.40 -4.49 -3.27
N THR A 211 -5.47 -4.15 -4.14
CA THR A 211 -5.60 -3.10 -5.15
C THR A 211 -4.83 -3.51 -6.40
N ASP A 212 -4.75 -2.64 -7.40
CA ASP A 212 -3.93 -2.85 -8.59
C ASP A 212 -3.27 -1.55 -9.04
N ASP A 213 -2.30 -1.68 -9.97
CA ASP A 213 -1.55 -0.53 -10.49
C ASP A 213 -2.46 0.56 -11.04
N ARG A 214 -3.56 0.19 -11.74
CA ARG A 214 -4.50 1.15 -12.32
C ARG A 214 -5.20 1.98 -11.26
N THR A 215 -5.73 1.31 -10.24
CA THR A 215 -6.45 1.95 -9.13
C THR A 215 -5.53 2.87 -8.36
N LEU A 216 -4.32 2.40 -8.04
CA LEU A 216 -3.34 3.21 -7.30
C LEU A 216 -2.86 4.40 -8.13
N ALA A 217 -2.53 4.21 -9.41
CA ALA A 217 -2.11 5.28 -10.31
C ALA A 217 -3.22 6.33 -10.53
N ALA A 218 -4.48 5.91 -10.65
CA ALA A 218 -5.62 6.84 -10.76
C ALA A 218 -5.79 7.69 -9.49
N ALA A 219 -5.65 7.08 -8.31
CA ALA A 219 -5.74 7.80 -7.05
C ALA A 219 -4.55 8.77 -6.82
N LEU A 220 -3.33 8.37 -7.19
CA LEU A 220 -2.15 9.24 -7.20
C LEU A 220 -2.34 10.42 -8.17
N HIS A 221 -2.85 10.15 -9.37
CA HIS A 221 -3.18 11.20 -10.32
C HIS A 221 -4.18 12.21 -9.74
N HIS A 222 -5.28 11.72 -9.15
CA HIS A 222 -6.27 12.58 -8.50
C HIS A 222 -5.63 13.43 -7.39
N GLU A 223 -4.78 12.83 -6.54
CA GLU A 223 -4.07 13.59 -5.50
C GLU A 223 -3.13 14.65 -6.10
N SER A 224 -2.50 14.38 -7.25
CA SER A 224 -1.60 15.34 -7.91
C SER A 224 -2.30 16.58 -8.46
N THR A 225 -3.61 16.55 -8.64
CA THR A 225 -4.41 17.71 -9.08
C THR A 225 -4.84 18.63 -7.92
N ARG A 226 -4.49 18.27 -6.69
CA ARG A 226 -4.77 19.01 -5.45
C ARG A 226 -3.49 19.66 -4.92
N PRO A 227 -3.57 20.57 -3.93
CA PRO A 227 -2.36 21.00 -3.22
C PRO A 227 -1.60 19.79 -2.68
N HIS A 228 -0.32 19.67 -3.09
CA HIS A 228 0.48 18.51 -2.77
C HIS A 228 0.60 18.31 -1.27
N PRO A 229 0.51 17.06 -0.77
CA PRO A 229 0.75 16.77 0.63
C PRO A 229 2.25 16.88 0.95
N HIS A 230 2.57 17.01 2.22
CA HIS A 230 3.94 16.98 2.70
C HIS A 230 4.51 15.56 2.70
N VAL A 231 3.65 14.59 2.97
CA VAL A 231 4.00 13.17 2.99
C VAL A 231 2.88 12.35 2.36
N ILE A 232 3.24 11.34 1.57
CA ILE A 232 2.37 10.28 1.09
C ILE A 232 2.77 8.99 1.80
N VAL A 233 1.79 8.18 2.23
CA VAL A 233 2.00 6.85 2.82
C VAL A 233 1.31 5.80 1.95
N LEU A 234 2.09 4.82 1.48
CA LEU A 234 1.66 3.69 0.68
C LEU A 234 1.90 2.40 1.48
N THR A 235 0.83 1.69 1.81
CA THR A 235 0.91 0.51 2.68
C THR A 235 0.85 -0.81 1.91
N ALA A 236 0.47 -0.76 0.64
CA ALA A 236 0.40 -1.91 -0.26
C ALA A 236 1.52 -1.89 -1.30
N GLY A 237 1.83 -3.06 -1.84
CA GLY A 237 2.79 -3.18 -2.93
C GLY A 237 2.74 -4.56 -3.59
N CYS A 238 3.60 -4.75 -4.59
CA CYS A 238 3.70 -5.98 -5.35
C CYS A 238 5.15 -6.28 -5.77
N HIS A 239 5.41 -7.54 -6.13
CA HIS A 239 6.55 -7.91 -6.96
C HIS A 239 6.13 -7.90 -8.42
N THR A 240 7.05 -7.61 -9.32
CA THR A 240 6.87 -7.66 -10.78
C THR A 240 7.73 -8.75 -11.38
N ALA A 241 7.40 -9.25 -12.55
CA ALA A 241 8.14 -10.34 -13.17
C ALA A 241 9.58 -10.00 -13.53
N ASP A 242 9.85 -8.73 -13.84
CA ASP A 242 11.15 -8.21 -14.26
C ASP A 242 11.89 -7.42 -13.16
N ASP A 243 11.36 -7.45 -11.94
CA ASP A 243 11.86 -6.67 -10.80
C ASP A 243 12.02 -5.17 -11.10
N ARG A 244 11.12 -4.59 -11.93
CA ARG A 244 11.07 -3.16 -12.26
C ARG A 244 9.75 -2.55 -11.81
N CYS A 245 9.81 -1.26 -11.45
CA CYS A 245 8.59 -0.51 -11.12
C CYS A 245 7.69 -0.39 -12.36
N PRO A 246 6.38 -0.67 -12.23
CA PRO A 246 5.43 -0.41 -13.31
C PRO A 246 5.52 1.05 -13.79
N PRO A 247 5.67 1.30 -15.10
CA PRO A 247 5.88 2.65 -15.64
C PRO A 247 4.80 3.66 -15.23
N VAL A 248 3.55 3.20 -15.12
CA VAL A 248 2.42 4.06 -14.70
C VAL A 248 2.56 4.57 -13.26
N LEU A 249 3.09 3.74 -12.35
CA LEU A 249 3.31 4.16 -10.96
C LEU A 249 4.50 5.10 -10.84
N ALA A 250 5.59 4.82 -11.56
CA ALA A 250 6.74 5.71 -11.59
C ALA A 250 6.38 7.09 -12.13
N ASP A 251 5.58 7.14 -13.20
CA ASP A 251 5.11 8.39 -13.83
C ASP A 251 4.22 9.21 -12.88
N GLU A 252 3.26 8.57 -12.21
CA GLU A 252 2.38 9.28 -11.27
C GLU A 252 3.10 9.72 -10.00
N LEU A 253 4.04 8.93 -9.47
CA LEU A 253 4.84 9.33 -8.30
C LEU A 253 5.80 10.48 -8.62
N ALA A 254 6.32 10.57 -9.85
CA ALA A 254 7.17 11.67 -10.28
C ALA A 254 6.45 13.04 -10.27
N ARG A 255 5.11 13.06 -10.20
CA ARG A 255 4.32 14.29 -10.06
C ARG A 255 4.44 14.96 -8.69
N PHE A 256 5.08 14.31 -7.72
CA PHE A 256 5.22 14.79 -6.34
C PHE A 256 6.68 15.13 -5.98
N PRO A 257 7.33 16.07 -6.70
CA PRO A 257 8.78 16.30 -6.57
C PRO A 257 9.21 16.84 -5.20
N THR A 258 8.28 17.40 -4.41
CA THR A 258 8.56 18.00 -3.09
C THR A 258 7.93 17.23 -1.93
N THR A 259 7.13 16.21 -2.24
CA THR A 259 6.45 15.37 -1.26
C THR A 259 7.36 14.20 -0.87
N ALA A 260 7.48 13.91 0.40
CA ALA A 260 8.12 12.68 0.84
C ALA A 260 7.16 11.51 0.64
N VAL A 261 7.55 10.53 -0.17
CA VAL A 261 6.78 9.29 -0.34
C VAL A 261 7.37 8.22 0.56
N VAL A 262 6.56 7.67 1.45
CA VAL A 262 6.94 6.61 2.40
C VAL A 262 6.13 5.36 2.06
N ALA A 263 6.80 4.24 1.86
CA ALA A 263 6.12 3.00 1.48
C ALA A 263 6.56 1.81 2.34
N ALA A 264 5.62 0.93 2.61
CA ALA A 264 5.86 -0.34 3.29
C ALA A 264 6.71 -1.26 2.41
N ALA A 265 7.81 -1.81 2.97
CA ALA A 265 8.73 -2.67 2.23
C ALA A 265 8.16 -4.06 1.89
N GLY A 266 7.02 -4.45 2.48
CA GLY A 266 6.39 -5.75 2.27
C GLY A 266 6.78 -6.81 3.29
N ASN A 267 6.01 -7.90 3.32
CA ASN A 267 5.99 -8.88 4.42
C ASN A 267 6.27 -10.32 3.95
N THR A 268 7.07 -10.51 2.89
CA THR A 268 7.38 -11.82 2.32
C THR A 268 8.75 -12.37 2.74
N GLY A 269 9.53 -11.58 3.51
CA GLY A 269 10.87 -11.98 3.98
C GLY A 269 11.91 -12.12 2.86
N THR A 270 11.63 -11.60 1.66
CA THR A 270 12.47 -11.72 0.47
C THR A 270 13.38 -10.50 0.28
N THR A 271 14.37 -10.65 -0.61
CA THR A 271 15.23 -9.55 -1.08
C THR A 271 14.78 -8.96 -2.42
N ARG A 272 13.77 -9.55 -3.07
CA ARG A 272 13.22 -9.01 -4.32
C ARG A 272 12.66 -7.61 -4.10
N PRO A 273 12.84 -6.70 -5.08
CA PRO A 273 12.21 -5.39 -5.03
C PRO A 273 10.70 -5.49 -4.85
N PHE A 274 10.15 -4.63 -4.00
CA PHE A 274 8.72 -4.55 -3.73
C PHE A 274 8.24 -3.15 -4.09
N TRP A 275 7.36 -3.06 -5.10
CA TRP A 275 6.95 -1.79 -5.69
C TRP A 275 5.64 -1.27 -5.09
N PRO A 276 5.56 0.05 -4.82
CA PRO A 276 6.51 1.10 -5.20
C PRO A 276 7.64 1.37 -4.20
N ALA A 277 7.75 0.63 -3.09
CA ALA A 277 8.74 0.91 -2.04
C ALA A 277 10.19 0.95 -2.56
N ALA A 278 10.57 0.05 -3.50
CA ALA A 278 11.91 -0.01 -4.06
C ALA A 278 12.22 1.06 -5.13
N LEU A 279 11.27 1.98 -5.43
CA LEU A 279 11.50 3.04 -6.40
C LEU A 279 12.45 4.09 -5.81
N PRO A 280 13.52 4.49 -6.53
CA PRO A 280 14.41 5.55 -6.07
C PRO A 280 13.66 6.83 -5.72
N GLY A 281 13.94 7.40 -4.55
CA GLY A 281 13.23 8.58 -4.04
C GLY A 281 12.00 8.27 -3.18
N VAL A 282 11.56 7.02 -3.11
CA VAL A 282 10.59 6.53 -2.11
C VAL A 282 11.35 6.07 -0.88
N VAL A 283 10.88 6.42 0.30
CA VAL A 283 11.43 5.94 1.57
C VAL A 283 10.82 4.58 1.89
N ALA A 284 11.56 3.51 1.60
CA ALA A 284 11.14 2.15 1.88
C ALA A 284 11.31 1.80 3.38
N VAL A 285 10.24 1.34 4.02
CA VAL A 285 10.23 1.07 5.46
C VAL A 285 9.99 -0.40 5.75
N GLY A 286 11.01 -1.06 6.31
CA GLY A 286 10.93 -2.39 6.89
C GLY A 286 10.41 -2.36 8.33
N ALA A 287 9.93 -3.51 8.81
CA ALA A 287 9.49 -3.69 10.18
C ALA A 287 10.63 -4.18 11.08
N SER A 288 10.78 -3.59 12.26
CA SER A 288 11.57 -4.15 13.35
C SER A 288 10.69 -4.85 14.38
N ALA A 289 11.24 -5.88 15.00
CA ALA A 289 10.67 -6.58 16.13
C ALA A 289 10.85 -5.76 17.44
N LEU A 290 10.30 -6.28 18.54
CA LEU A 290 10.34 -5.60 19.84
C LEU A 290 11.77 -5.44 20.40
N ASP A 291 12.69 -6.31 20.02
CA ASP A 291 14.12 -6.26 20.39
C ASP A 291 14.95 -5.34 19.47
N GLY A 292 14.32 -4.70 18.49
CA GLY A 292 14.94 -3.83 17.51
C GLY A 292 15.54 -4.54 16.28
N SER A 293 15.57 -5.89 16.26
CA SER A 293 16.02 -6.64 15.09
C SER A 293 15.00 -6.54 13.94
N PRO A 294 15.42 -6.72 12.68
CA PRO A 294 14.47 -6.83 11.57
C PRO A 294 13.47 -7.97 11.81
N ALA A 295 12.17 -7.67 11.66
CA ALA A 295 11.13 -8.68 11.82
C ALA A 295 11.33 -9.82 10.79
N PRO A 296 11.07 -11.10 11.14
CA PRO A 296 11.31 -12.23 10.24
C PRO A 296 10.60 -12.11 8.88
N PHE A 297 9.41 -11.51 8.87
CA PHE A 297 8.62 -11.32 7.67
C PHE A 297 9.03 -10.12 6.82
N THR A 298 9.80 -9.16 7.37
CA THR A 298 10.11 -7.94 6.63
C THR A 298 10.97 -8.22 5.39
N ASN A 299 10.62 -7.61 4.27
CA ASN A 299 11.48 -7.64 3.10
C ASN A 299 12.80 -6.91 3.39
N ARG A 300 13.86 -7.31 2.70
CA ARG A 300 15.23 -6.86 2.95
C ARG A 300 15.89 -6.53 1.62
N GLY A 301 16.95 -5.72 1.69
CA GLY A 301 17.75 -5.42 0.51
C GLY A 301 18.30 -4.00 0.59
N PRO A 302 19.19 -3.64 -0.37
CA PRO A 302 19.79 -2.29 -0.40
C PRO A 302 18.78 -1.18 -0.73
N TRP A 303 17.57 -1.56 -1.14
CA TRP A 303 16.47 -0.65 -1.44
C TRP A 303 15.59 -0.34 -0.22
N VAL A 304 15.81 -1.01 0.93
CA VAL A 304 15.11 -0.70 2.18
C VAL A 304 15.90 0.36 2.93
N ASP A 305 15.33 1.55 3.06
CA ASP A 305 16.02 2.72 3.61
C ASP A 305 16.00 2.76 5.14
N ARG A 306 14.88 2.34 5.74
CA ARG A 306 14.65 2.48 7.17
C ARG A 306 13.91 1.29 7.75
N HIS A 307 14.09 1.07 9.07
CA HIS A 307 13.28 0.15 9.86
C HIS A 307 12.61 0.92 11.00
N ALA A 308 11.37 0.54 11.31
CA ALA A 308 10.64 1.05 12.46
C ALA A 308 9.81 -0.07 13.11
N PRO A 309 9.40 0.06 14.39
CA PRO A 309 8.61 -0.94 15.07
C PRO A 309 7.33 -1.28 14.27
N GLY A 310 7.22 -2.54 13.86
CA GLY A 310 6.13 -3.07 13.05
C GLY A 310 5.58 -4.41 13.56
N VAL A 311 6.01 -4.86 14.74
CA VAL A 311 5.51 -6.09 15.39
C VAL A 311 4.72 -5.71 16.62
N ASP A 312 3.54 -6.33 16.79
CA ASP A 312 2.65 -6.15 17.94
C ASP A 312 2.30 -4.67 18.22
N VAL A 313 2.11 -3.90 17.14
CA VAL A 313 1.78 -2.47 17.20
C VAL A 313 0.38 -2.29 17.73
N LEU A 314 0.18 -1.41 18.70
CA LEU A 314 -1.12 -1.07 19.29
C LEU A 314 -1.67 0.22 18.67
N SER A 315 -2.89 0.17 18.10
CA SER A 315 -3.53 1.32 17.46
C SER A 315 -5.07 1.27 17.50
N SER A 316 -5.71 2.33 16.99
CA SER A 316 -7.16 2.37 16.75
C SER A 316 -7.58 1.25 15.81
N HIS A 317 -8.75 0.70 16.04
CA HIS A 317 -9.30 -0.35 15.19
C HIS A 317 -10.83 -0.29 15.15
N VAL A 318 -11.40 -0.70 14.02
CA VAL A 318 -12.84 -0.91 13.87
C VAL A 318 -13.12 -2.41 13.71
N ARG A 319 -14.18 -2.88 14.31
CA ARG A 319 -14.68 -4.25 14.18
C ARG A 319 -16.09 -4.25 13.65
N LEU A 320 -16.43 -5.25 12.88
CA LEU A 320 -17.80 -5.53 12.45
C LEU A 320 -18.29 -6.79 13.16
N ALA A 321 -19.39 -6.69 13.89
CA ALA A 321 -20.04 -7.81 14.55
C ALA A 321 -21.54 -7.72 14.34
N GLY A 322 -22.13 -8.70 13.67
CA GLY A 322 -23.54 -8.72 13.34
C GLY A 322 -24.00 -7.48 12.54
N GLY A 323 -23.18 -6.99 11.63
CA GLY A 323 -23.44 -5.79 10.84
C GLY A 323 -23.24 -4.44 11.58
N VAL A 324 -22.84 -4.49 12.85
CA VAL A 324 -22.63 -3.28 13.67
C VAL A 324 -21.14 -2.98 13.77
N ARG A 325 -20.76 -1.73 13.44
CA ARG A 325 -19.40 -1.20 13.64
C ARG A 325 -19.17 -0.86 15.10
N THR A 326 -18.04 -1.36 15.64
CA THR A 326 -17.59 -1.01 17.00
C THR A 326 -16.16 -0.53 16.96
N PHE A 327 -15.87 0.54 17.69
CA PHE A 327 -14.56 1.17 17.73
C PHE A 327 -13.80 0.79 19.00
N GLY A 328 -12.50 0.58 18.86
CA GLY A 328 -11.66 0.19 19.98
C GLY A 328 -10.17 0.21 19.58
N ALA A 329 -9.39 -0.67 20.15
CA ALA A 329 -7.99 -0.84 19.79
C ALA A 329 -7.69 -2.30 19.47
N ALA A 330 -6.60 -2.50 18.72
CA ALA A 330 -6.05 -3.81 18.43
C ALA A 330 -4.52 -3.77 18.41
N ARG A 331 -3.91 -4.96 18.49
CA ARG A 331 -2.51 -5.21 18.19
C ARG A 331 -2.41 -5.88 16.84
N TRP A 332 -1.46 -5.39 16.03
CA TRP A 332 -1.26 -5.91 14.69
C TRP A 332 0.22 -5.82 14.28
N SER A 333 0.63 -6.65 13.28
CA SER A 333 2.03 -6.67 12.80
C SER A 333 2.08 -6.53 11.28
N GLY A 334 3.09 -5.79 10.80
CA GLY A 334 3.32 -5.56 9.38
C GLY A 334 4.20 -4.34 9.12
N THR A 335 4.86 -4.30 7.97
CA THR A 335 5.58 -3.11 7.48
C THR A 335 4.64 -1.93 7.26
N SER A 336 3.34 -2.19 7.00
CA SER A 336 2.27 -1.20 6.92
C SER A 336 2.11 -0.37 8.20
N PHE A 337 2.56 -0.87 9.35
CA PHE A 337 2.48 -0.18 10.64
C PHE A 337 3.83 0.45 11.06
N ALA A 338 4.90 0.05 10.40
CA ALA A 338 6.21 0.70 10.50
C ALA A 338 6.25 1.99 9.64
N ALA A 339 5.72 1.95 8.43
CA ALA A 339 5.72 3.08 7.50
C ALA A 339 5.09 4.37 8.07
N PRO A 340 3.91 4.37 8.72
CA PRO A 340 3.31 5.58 9.28
C PRO A 340 4.11 6.18 10.44
N ARG A 341 4.96 5.40 11.13
CA ARG A 341 5.89 5.95 12.15
C ARG A 341 6.97 6.81 11.50
N VAL A 342 7.58 6.32 10.43
CA VAL A 342 8.57 7.08 9.64
C VAL A 342 7.92 8.30 8.99
N ALA A 343 6.72 8.16 8.46
CA ALA A 343 5.95 9.28 7.92
C ALA A 343 5.67 10.35 8.97
N ALA A 344 5.34 9.95 10.20
CA ALA A 344 5.15 10.86 11.33
C ALA A 344 6.43 11.62 11.70
N GLU A 345 7.59 10.95 11.71
CA GLU A 345 8.88 11.60 11.94
C GLU A 345 9.19 12.65 10.86
N ILE A 346 8.97 12.31 9.58
CA ILE A 346 9.16 13.23 8.46
C ILE A 346 8.19 14.42 8.57
N ALA A 347 6.92 14.16 8.91
CA ALA A 347 5.92 15.21 9.09
C ALA A 347 6.31 16.17 10.24
N ARG A 348 6.79 15.66 11.36
CA ARG A 348 7.26 16.47 12.48
C ARG A 348 8.48 17.31 12.11
N ALA A 349 9.41 16.79 11.32
CA ALA A 349 10.58 17.52 10.85
C ALA A 349 10.21 18.76 10.00
N ARG A 350 9.02 18.80 9.41
CA ARG A 350 8.50 19.97 8.69
C ARG A 350 8.12 21.14 9.61
N LEU A 351 7.92 20.89 10.91
CA LEU A 351 7.64 21.93 11.90
C LEU A 351 8.91 22.61 12.42
N THR A 352 10.04 21.95 12.31
CA THR A 352 11.32 22.50 12.78
C THR A 352 11.95 23.28 11.65
N PRO A 353 12.24 24.59 11.79
CA PRO A 353 12.97 25.32 10.76
C PRO A 353 14.33 24.63 10.53
N PRO A 354 14.82 24.58 9.27
CA PRO A 354 16.13 24.04 8.99
C PRO A 354 17.19 24.79 9.85
N PRO A 355 18.23 24.10 10.32
CA PRO A 355 19.29 24.76 11.07
C PRO A 355 19.87 25.90 10.21
N PRO A 356 20.23 27.04 10.81
CA PRO A 356 20.81 28.15 10.07
C PRO A 356 22.04 27.63 9.32
N PRO A 357 22.29 28.11 8.08
CA PRO A 357 23.47 27.70 7.33
C PRO A 357 24.71 27.96 8.16
N ALA A 358 25.63 26.99 8.18
CA ALA A 358 26.90 27.13 8.87
C ALA A 358 27.56 28.45 8.47
N PRO A 359 28.09 29.24 9.42
CA PRO A 359 28.73 30.50 9.11
C PRO A 359 29.84 30.25 8.09
N ARG A 360 29.77 30.96 6.97
CA ARG A 360 30.82 30.89 5.94
C ARG A 360 32.13 31.24 6.65
N ALA A 361 33.10 30.32 6.58
CA ALA A 361 34.45 30.59 7.06
C ALA A 361 34.93 31.92 6.44
N ARG A 362 35.19 32.91 7.26
CA ARG A 362 35.78 34.17 6.78
C ARG A 362 37.14 33.80 6.19
N ALA A 363 37.28 34.05 4.89
CA ALA A 363 38.60 33.98 4.27
C ALA A 363 39.52 34.93 5.09
N HIS A 364 40.52 34.39 5.76
CA HIS A 364 41.59 35.19 6.30
C HIS A 364 42.30 35.84 5.12
N PRO A 365 42.45 37.21 5.07
CA PRO A 365 43.39 37.82 4.17
C PRO A 365 44.76 37.28 4.61
N GLY A 366 45.43 36.55 3.70
CA GLY A 366 46.82 36.16 3.86
C GLY A 366 47.73 37.37 3.95
N PRO A 367 48.91 37.22 4.50
CA PRO A 367 49.86 38.26 4.72
C PRO A 367 50.41 38.90 3.47
#